data_5c2b026b7eb39de34755dd2b40fdd2d4
#
_entry.id   5c2b026b7eb39de34755dd2b40fdd2d4
#
_cell.length_a   1.000
_cell.length_b   1.000
_cell.length_c   1.000
_cell.angle_alpha   90.00
_cell.angle_beta   90.00
_cell.angle_gamma   90.00
#
_symmetry.space_group_name_H-M   'P 1'
#
loop_
_entity.id
_entity.type
_entity.pdbx_description
1 polymer ?
#
loop_
_entity_poly.entity_id
_entity_poly.type
_entity_poly.pdbx_seq_one_letter_code
_entity_poly.pdbx_strand_id
1 'polypeptide(L)'
;MAKTLYFLGIGGIGMSALARFFMQRGDTVYGYDLTPSPITRQLEQEGARIHYDENVEAIPAQVDFAVYTPAIPATHAELQYFRSSSIPLYKRSQVLGHLSEGYPTLAVAGTHGKTTTTAMLAQLFAPCRRLLAFIGGVAKNFNSNVILNPDYDTVVAEADEFDRSFLTLFPTLAIITSIDADHLDIYGDKKHLVESFQLFADQTDKNGYLLIHEKVADQISHPHKLTYGTGEGCDYRITDIDLADDHASFTLHAPDGRSHRVPVGVSGMHNVLNAAAACAAALLCGLPESEIQSQMAAFCGVKRRFDYRIKRDDLIYIDDYAHHPEEIRAILTAVKKLYADKELTVIFQPHLYTRTRDFGPQFAEVLSIADRVILLDIYPAREKPIAGITSQWLLDMIACDRKVLIPKTEVVAYLQHHRPQVLLTVGAGDIDRLVKPIEEGI
;
A
#
# COMPACT_ATOMS: atom_id res chain seq x y z
N MET A 1 11.77 -23.31 -21.13
CA MET A 1 12.01 -24.31 -20.05
C MET A 1 11.58 -23.65 -18.76
N ALA A 2 10.94 -24.39 -17.84
CA ALA A 2 10.63 -23.91 -16.52
C ALA A 2 11.93 -23.56 -15.76
N LYS A 3 11.95 -22.45 -15.05
CA LYS A 3 13.09 -21.98 -14.26
C LYS A 3 12.92 -22.34 -12.79
N THR A 4 14.02 -22.44 -12.07
CA THR A 4 14.02 -22.56 -10.60
C THR A 4 14.45 -21.23 -10.00
N LEU A 5 13.61 -20.63 -9.19
CA LEU A 5 13.77 -19.30 -8.63
C LEU A 5 13.84 -19.35 -7.11
N TYR A 6 14.60 -18.42 -6.51
CA TYR A 6 14.72 -18.33 -5.07
C TYR A 6 14.39 -16.93 -4.57
N PHE A 7 13.53 -16.83 -3.55
CA PHE A 7 13.04 -15.58 -3.02
C PHE A 7 13.45 -15.36 -1.56
N LEU A 8 14.22 -14.32 -1.29
CA LEU A 8 14.61 -13.90 0.06
C LEU A 8 13.61 -12.85 0.59
N GLY A 9 12.80 -13.22 1.59
CA GLY A 9 11.68 -12.44 2.11
C GLY A 9 10.40 -12.64 1.29
N ILE A 10 10.10 -13.89 0.93
CA ILE A 10 9.02 -14.26 0.01
C ILE A 10 7.63 -13.86 0.50
N GLY A 11 7.41 -13.77 1.82
CA GLY A 11 6.12 -13.38 2.43
C GLY A 11 5.79 -11.88 2.36
N GLY A 12 6.74 -11.04 1.90
CA GLY A 12 6.46 -9.64 1.63
C GLY A 12 5.40 -9.47 0.54
N ILE A 13 4.53 -8.43 0.66
CA ILE A 13 3.39 -8.23 -0.26
C ILE A 13 3.83 -8.17 -1.72
N GLY A 14 4.88 -7.41 -2.06
CA GLY A 14 5.40 -7.33 -3.42
C GLY A 14 6.22 -8.56 -3.86
N MET A 15 6.87 -9.27 -2.93
CA MET A 15 7.62 -10.49 -3.21
C MET A 15 6.67 -11.64 -3.52
N SER A 16 5.61 -11.79 -2.74
CA SER A 16 4.58 -12.82 -2.96
C SER A 16 3.86 -12.65 -4.29
N ALA A 17 3.66 -11.42 -4.74
CA ALA A 17 3.10 -11.13 -6.07
C ALA A 17 4.00 -11.66 -7.19
N LEU A 18 5.32 -11.40 -7.11
CA LEU A 18 6.29 -11.93 -8.08
C LEU A 18 6.38 -13.44 -8.00
N ALA A 19 6.40 -14.05 -6.81
CA ALA A 19 6.44 -15.49 -6.64
C ALA A 19 5.23 -16.16 -7.35
N ARG A 20 4.02 -15.63 -7.17
CA ARG A 20 2.81 -16.09 -7.87
C ARG A 20 2.93 -15.96 -9.38
N PHE A 21 3.46 -14.81 -9.85
CA PHE A 21 3.67 -14.61 -11.28
C PHE A 21 4.52 -15.73 -11.90
N PHE A 22 5.66 -16.05 -11.29
CA PHE A 22 6.54 -17.09 -11.82
C PHE A 22 5.93 -18.48 -11.69
N MET A 23 5.28 -18.81 -10.57
CA MET A 23 4.58 -20.09 -10.41
C MET A 23 3.50 -20.32 -11.47
N GLN A 24 2.71 -19.28 -11.79
CA GLN A 24 1.68 -19.38 -12.84
C GLN A 24 2.26 -19.58 -14.25
N ARG A 25 3.50 -19.16 -14.48
CA ARG A 25 4.25 -19.46 -15.73
C ARG A 25 4.85 -20.86 -15.76
N GLY A 26 4.66 -21.64 -14.70
CA GLY A 26 5.18 -22.98 -14.56
C GLY A 26 6.60 -23.05 -13.99
N ASP A 27 7.13 -21.95 -13.46
CA ASP A 27 8.44 -21.94 -12.81
C ASP A 27 8.34 -22.54 -11.39
N THR A 28 9.44 -23.12 -10.91
CA THR A 28 9.52 -23.66 -9.54
C THR A 28 10.06 -22.58 -8.60
N VAL A 29 9.33 -22.27 -7.55
CA VAL A 29 9.66 -21.22 -6.60
C VAL A 29 10.05 -21.80 -5.25
N TYR A 30 11.23 -21.42 -4.78
CA TYR A 30 11.74 -21.63 -3.43
C TYR A 30 11.88 -20.28 -2.74
N GLY A 31 11.91 -20.27 -1.41
CA GLY A 31 12.20 -19.03 -0.70
C GLY A 31 12.38 -19.18 0.78
N TYR A 32 12.85 -18.11 1.36
CA TYR A 32 13.00 -17.87 2.79
C TYR A 32 12.09 -16.74 3.25
N ASP A 33 11.52 -16.89 4.43
CA ASP A 33 10.93 -15.77 5.19
C ASP A 33 11.22 -15.95 6.69
N LEU A 34 11.26 -14.85 7.43
CA LEU A 34 11.58 -14.90 8.86
C LEU A 34 10.48 -15.60 9.68
N THR A 35 9.21 -15.46 9.29
CA THR A 35 8.08 -15.97 10.05
C THR A 35 6.95 -16.50 9.16
N PRO A 36 6.31 -17.60 9.54
CA PRO A 36 5.09 -18.04 8.87
C PRO A 36 3.99 -16.97 8.96
N SER A 37 3.35 -16.67 7.84
CA SER A 37 2.27 -15.69 7.71
C SER A 37 1.11 -16.28 6.90
N PRO A 38 -0.07 -15.65 6.88
CA PRO A 38 -1.14 -16.05 5.95
C PRO A 38 -0.70 -16.05 4.49
N ILE A 39 0.16 -15.11 4.10
CA ILE A 39 0.70 -15.00 2.73
C ILE A 39 1.62 -16.19 2.42
N THR A 40 2.58 -16.51 3.31
CA THR A 40 3.51 -17.62 3.07
C THR A 40 2.79 -18.95 3.05
N ARG A 41 1.82 -19.19 3.94
CA ARG A 41 0.99 -20.41 3.95
C ARG A 41 0.19 -20.56 2.65
N GLN A 42 -0.34 -19.46 2.13
CA GLN A 42 -1.05 -19.50 0.86
C GLN A 42 -0.09 -19.81 -0.30
N LEU A 43 1.11 -19.23 -0.34
CA LEU A 43 2.13 -19.54 -1.33
C LEU A 43 2.56 -21.02 -1.28
N GLU A 44 2.69 -21.61 -0.08
CA GLU A 44 2.97 -23.04 0.08
C GLU A 44 1.84 -23.91 -0.48
N GLN A 45 0.57 -23.52 -0.24
CA GLN A 45 -0.59 -24.21 -0.85
C GLN A 45 -0.63 -24.05 -2.37
N GLU A 46 -0.15 -22.95 -2.90
CA GLU A 46 -0.01 -22.66 -4.34
C GLU A 46 1.19 -23.37 -4.97
N GLY A 47 2.09 -23.99 -4.18
CA GLY A 47 3.21 -24.81 -4.65
C GLY A 47 4.61 -24.26 -4.40
N ALA A 48 4.75 -23.10 -3.73
CA ALA A 48 6.06 -22.60 -3.31
C ALA A 48 6.65 -23.48 -2.19
N ARG A 49 7.99 -23.60 -2.18
CA ARG A 49 8.74 -24.32 -1.13
C ARG A 49 9.45 -23.30 -0.25
N ILE A 50 8.95 -23.10 0.97
CA ILE A 50 9.39 -22.03 1.87
C ILE A 50 9.98 -22.63 3.14
N HIS A 51 11.08 -22.07 3.61
CA HIS A 51 11.63 -22.35 4.94
C HIS A 51 11.73 -21.04 5.76
N TYR A 52 11.88 -21.17 7.09
CA TYR A 52 11.75 -20.05 8.02
C TYR A 52 12.96 -19.89 8.94
N ASP A 53 13.99 -20.65 8.74
CA ASP A 53 15.31 -20.59 9.38
C ASP A 53 16.36 -20.18 8.37
N GLU A 54 17.34 -19.38 8.78
CA GLU A 54 18.46 -18.98 7.94
C GLU A 54 19.34 -20.21 7.66
N ASN A 55 19.23 -20.79 6.45
CA ASN A 55 19.85 -22.05 6.13
C ASN A 55 20.29 -22.17 4.65
N VAL A 56 21.57 -21.98 4.41
CA VAL A 56 22.15 -22.08 3.06
C VAL A 56 21.99 -23.48 2.44
N GLU A 57 21.90 -24.54 3.26
CA GLU A 57 21.73 -25.92 2.76
C GLU A 57 20.31 -26.18 2.23
N ALA A 58 19.33 -25.34 2.61
CA ALA A 58 17.97 -25.40 2.08
C ALA A 58 17.85 -24.82 0.66
N ILE A 59 18.87 -24.11 0.16
CA ILE A 59 18.90 -23.59 -1.19
C ILE A 59 19.05 -24.74 -2.18
N PRO A 60 18.18 -24.87 -3.20
CA PRO A 60 18.30 -25.94 -4.18
C PRO A 60 19.61 -25.86 -4.99
N ALA A 61 20.14 -27.00 -5.39
CA ALA A 61 21.42 -27.10 -6.10
C ALA A 61 21.44 -26.32 -7.44
N GLN A 62 20.30 -26.13 -8.05
CA GLN A 62 20.13 -25.32 -9.27
C GLN A 62 19.14 -24.22 -9.05
N VAL A 63 19.60 -22.97 -9.17
CA VAL A 63 18.81 -21.75 -9.13
C VAL A 63 19.19 -20.91 -10.34
N ASP A 64 18.19 -20.56 -11.17
CA ASP A 64 18.41 -19.73 -12.35
C ASP A 64 18.67 -18.27 -11.98
N PHE A 65 17.94 -17.76 -10.99
CA PHE A 65 18.21 -16.46 -10.35
C PHE A 65 17.52 -16.35 -8.98
N ALA A 66 18.03 -15.45 -8.16
CA ALA A 66 17.45 -15.13 -6.87
C ALA A 66 16.88 -13.70 -6.85
N VAL A 67 15.83 -13.51 -6.05
CA VAL A 67 15.17 -12.21 -5.84
C VAL A 67 15.21 -11.87 -4.36
N TYR A 68 15.56 -10.64 -4.02
CA TYR A 68 15.58 -10.20 -2.62
C TYR A 68 14.88 -8.86 -2.42
N THR A 69 14.41 -8.64 -1.19
CA THR A 69 13.90 -7.36 -0.73
C THR A 69 14.93 -6.65 0.15
N PRO A 70 14.99 -5.29 0.15
CA PRO A 70 15.85 -4.53 1.06
C PRO A 70 15.61 -4.82 2.56
N ALA A 71 14.48 -5.44 2.89
CA ALA A 71 14.19 -5.88 4.26
C ALA A 71 15.12 -6.99 4.78
N ILE A 72 15.79 -7.73 3.88
CA ILE A 72 16.77 -8.77 4.28
C ILE A 72 18.08 -8.11 4.70
N PRO A 73 18.54 -8.36 5.93
CA PRO A 73 19.81 -7.78 6.41
C PRO A 73 21.01 -8.14 5.51
N ALA A 74 21.92 -7.19 5.34
CA ALA A 74 23.12 -7.43 4.53
C ALA A 74 23.99 -8.59 5.07
N THR A 75 23.87 -8.92 6.36
CA THR A 75 24.59 -10.03 7.02
C THR A 75 23.90 -11.38 6.90
N HIS A 76 22.72 -11.47 6.28
CA HIS A 76 21.97 -12.73 6.13
C HIS A 76 22.77 -13.75 5.31
N ALA A 77 22.96 -14.96 5.83
CA ALA A 77 23.87 -15.96 5.23
C ALA A 77 23.46 -16.32 3.80
N GLU A 78 22.18 -16.53 3.54
CA GLU A 78 21.72 -16.87 2.19
C GLU A 78 21.88 -15.70 1.20
N LEU A 79 21.69 -14.45 1.65
CA LEU A 79 21.96 -13.28 0.81
C LEU A 79 23.44 -13.17 0.48
N GLN A 80 24.35 -13.45 1.45
CA GLN A 80 25.79 -13.51 1.22
C GLN A 80 26.17 -14.65 0.28
N TYR A 81 25.55 -15.83 0.42
CA TYR A 81 25.72 -16.94 -0.52
C TYR A 81 25.43 -16.51 -1.96
N PHE A 82 24.26 -15.91 -2.23
CA PHE A 82 23.92 -15.45 -3.58
C PHE A 82 24.84 -14.34 -4.08
N ARG A 83 25.27 -13.42 -3.22
CA ARG A 83 26.24 -12.37 -3.58
C ARG A 83 27.62 -12.91 -3.97
N SER A 84 28.03 -14.02 -3.37
CA SER A 84 29.32 -14.66 -3.64
C SER A 84 29.27 -15.72 -4.75
N SER A 85 28.06 -16.11 -5.16
CA SER A 85 27.84 -17.11 -6.21
C SER A 85 27.80 -16.47 -7.61
N SER A 86 27.82 -17.31 -8.65
CA SER A 86 27.58 -16.88 -10.03
C SER A 86 26.09 -16.76 -10.38
N ILE A 87 25.19 -17.04 -9.45
CA ILE A 87 23.74 -16.99 -9.66
C ILE A 87 23.31 -15.51 -9.72
N PRO A 88 22.59 -15.07 -10.77
CA PRO A 88 22.08 -13.72 -10.85
C PRO A 88 21.19 -13.38 -9.65
N LEU A 89 21.44 -12.24 -9.03
CA LEU A 89 20.71 -11.75 -7.85
C LEU A 89 20.08 -10.39 -8.16
N TYR A 90 18.75 -10.32 -8.10
CA TYR A 90 18.00 -9.12 -8.42
C TYR A 90 17.26 -8.57 -7.21
N LYS A 91 17.17 -7.25 -7.08
CA LYS A 91 16.17 -6.63 -6.22
C LYS A 91 14.76 -6.89 -6.79
N ARG A 92 13.75 -6.98 -5.91
CA ARG A 92 12.34 -7.05 -6.30
C ARG A 92 11.98 -6.02 -7.38
N SER A 93 12.40 -4.77 -7.19
CA SER A 93 12.11 -3.67 -8.14
C SER A 93 12.73 -3.87 -9.52
N GLN A 94 13.94 -4.45 -9.60
CA GLN A 94 14.58 -4.76 -10.87
C GLN A 94 13.81 -5.83 -11.65
N VAL A 95 13.31 -6.87 -10.95
CA VAL A 95 12.47 -7.89 -11.59
C VAL A 95 11.18 -7.28 -12.12
N LEU A 96 10.53 -6.40 -11.34
CA LEU A 96 9.33 -5.70 -11.78
C LEU A 96 9.63 -4.81 -13.00
N GLY A 97 10.76 -4.10 -13.01
CA GLY A 97 11.23 -3.34 -14.16
C GLY A 97 11.36 -4.22 -15.40
N HIS A 98 12.07 -5.35 -15.33
CA HIS A 98 12.21 -6.28 -16.45
C HIS A 98 10.87 -6.84 -16.96
N LEU A 99 9.90 -7.07 -16.07
CA LEU A 99 8.56 -7.53 -16.48
C LEU A 99 7.75 -6.45 -17.19
N SER A 100 8.06 -5.18 -16.96
CA SER A 100 7.39 -4.05 -17.62
C SER A 100 8.06 -3.62 -18.93
N GLU A 101 9.27 -4.08 -19.21
CA GLU A 101 10.01 -3.71 -20.44
C GLU A 101 9.25 -4.10 -21.71
N GLY A 102 9.06 -3.14 -22.60
CA GLY A 102 8.39 -3.34 -23.88
C GLY A 102 6.86 -3.39 -23.83
N TYR A 103 6.26 -3.18 -22.66
CA TYR A 103 4.81 -3.12 -22.49
C TYR A 103 4.33 -1.74 -22.05
N PRO A 104 3.18 -1.26 -22.54
CA PRO A 104 2.51 -0.11 -21.95
C PRO A 104 2.38 -0.28 -20.45
N THR A 105 2.99 0.63 -19.69
CA THR A 105 3.07 0.55 -18.24
C THR A 105 2.46 1.80 -17.60
N LEU A 106 1.46 1.59 -16.74
CA LEU A 106 0.88 2.60 -15.88
C LEU A 106 1.49 2.45 -14.49
N ALA A 107 2.24 3.46 -14.03
CA ALA A 107 2.93 3.42 -12.75
C ALA A 107 2.41 4.53 -11.82
N VAL A 108 2.04 4.15 -10.59
CA VAL A 108 1.48 5.06 -9.59
C VAL A 108 2.49 5.30 -8.48
N ALA A 109 3.02 6.51 -8.42
CA ALA A 109 3.91 6.98 -7.36
C ALA A 109 3.21 8.02 -6.45
N GLY A 110 3.85 8.32 -5.33
CA GLY A 110 3.39 9.33 -4.36
C GLY A 110 3.49 8.84 -2.93
N THR A 111 3.62 9.73 -1.98
CA THR A 111 3.72 9.36 -0.56
C THR A 111 2.42 8.70 -0.05
N HIS A 112 1.26 9.14 -0.55
CA HIS A 112 -0.06 8.62 -0.17
C HIS A 112 -0.90 8.26 -1.40
N GLY A 113 -1.86 7.35 -1.25
CA GLY A 113 -2.82 6.99 -2.29
C GLY A 113 -2.33 5.98 -3.35
N LYS A 114 -1.05 5.65 -3.41
CA LYS A 114 -0.46 4.69 -4.37
C LYS A 114 -1.29 3.42 -4.53
N THR A 115 -1.40 2.66 -3.44
CA THR A 115 -2.02 1.33 -3.43
C THR A 115 -3.48 1.36 -3.89
N THR A 116 -4.24 2.35 -3.39
CA THR A 116 -5.66 2.48 -3.76
C THR A 116 -5.81 2.88 -5.22
N THR A 117 -5.03 3.86 -5.71
CA THR A 117 -5.05 4.27 -7.12
C THR A 117 -4.62 3.13 -8.04
N THR A 118 -3.57 2.37 -7.67
CA THR A 118 -3.13 1.18 -8.43
C THR A 118 -4.21 0.10 -8.47
N ALA A 119 -4.91 -0.14 -7.35
CA ALA A 119 -6.02 -1.09 -7.30
C ALA A 119 -7.22 -0.62 -8.16
N MET A 120 -7.53 0.67 -8.17
CA MET A 120 -8.57 1.26 -9.02
C MET A 120 -8.19 1.14 -10.51
N LEU A 121 -6.94 1.44 -10.88
CA LEU A 121 -6.45 1.20 -12.25
C LEU A 121 -6.58 -0.27 -12.64
N ALA A 122 -6.13 -1.17 -11.77
CA ALA A 122 -6.24 -2.61 -12.02
C ALA A 122 -7.71 -3.03 -12.25
N GLN A 123 -8.65 -2.49 -11.45
CA GLN A 123 -10.09 -2.71 -11.62
C GLN A 123 -10.62 -2.19 -12.96
N LEU A 124 -10.19 -0.99 -13.37
CA LEU A 124 -10.62 -0.38 -14.64
C LEU A 124 -10.10 -1.13 -15.87
N PHE A 125 -8.85 -1.57 -15.81
CA PHE A 125 -8.17 -2.15 -16.96
C PHE A 125 -8.39 -3.66 -17.13
N ALA A 126 -8.64 -4.40 -16.05
CA ALA A 126 -8.79 -5.85 -16.10
C ALA A 126 -9.85 -6.37 -17.10
N PRO A 127 -11.03 -5.74 -17.27
CA PRO A 127 -12.01 -6.17 -18.28
C PRO A 127 -11.60 -5.82 -19.72
N CYS A 128 -10.76 -4.80 -19.90
CA CYS A 128 -10.45 -4.20 -21.21
C CYS A 128 -9.08 -4.59 -21.77
N ARG A 129 -8.19 -5.16 -20.94
CA ARG A 129 -6.79 -5.48 -21.29
C ARG A 129 -6.38 -6.82 -20.70
N ARG A 130 -5.41 -7.46 -21.33
CA ARG A 130 -4.71 -8.61 -20.74
C ARG A 130 -3.69 -8.07 -19.75
N LEU A 131 -4.12 -7.96 -18.51
CA LEU A 131 -3.44 -7.16 -17.49
C LEU A 131 -2.43 -7.99 -16.69
N LEU A 132 -1.24 -7.42 -16.49
CA LEU A 132 -0.33 -7.76 -15.40
C LEU A 132 -0.34 -6.61 -14.41
N ALA A 133 -0.89 -6.82 -13.19
CA ALA A 133 -0.94 -5.77 -12.18
C ALA A 133 -0.26 -6.18 -10.88
N PHE A 134 0.60 -5.30 -10.36
CA PHE A 134 1.26 -5.43 -9.06
C PHE A 134 0.77 -4.33 -8.13
N ILE A 135 -0.01 -4.73 -7.11
CA ILE A 135 -0.68 -3.84 -6.17
C ILE A 135 0.02 -3.94 -4.82
N GLY A 136 0.30 -2.82 -4.17
CA GLY A 136 0.96 -2.77 -2.85
C GLY A 136 0.12 -3.28 -1.68
N GLY A 137 -1.09 -3.76 -1.94
CA GLY A 137 -2.03 -4.31 -0.96
C GLY A 137 -3.01 -5.28 -1.61
N VAL A 138 -3.80 -5.98 -0.81
CA VAL A 138 -4.81 -6.93 -1.31
C VAL A 138 -6.06 -6.17 -1.74
N ALA A 139 -6.28 -6.04 -3.05
CA ALA A 139 -7.50 -5.46 -3.60
C ALA A 139 -8.69 -6.41 -3.36
N LYS A 140 -9.77 -5.91 -2.75
CA LYS A 140 -10.91 -6.74 -2.33
C LYS A 140 -11.65 -7.38 -3.50
N ASN A 141 -11.78 -6.67 -4.62
CA ASN A 141 -12.42 -7.17 -5.83
C ASN A 141 -11.75 -8.44 -6.40
N PHE A 142 -10.45 -8.57 -6.22
CA PHE A 142 -9.65 -9.70 -6.74
C PHE A 142 -9.24 -10.67 -5.63
N ASN A 143 -9.43 -10.28 -4.37
CA ASN A 143 -8.85 -10.96 -3.20
C ASN A 143 -7.35 -11.28 -3.37
N SER A 144 -6.63 -10.42 -4.07
CA SER A 144 -5.22 -10.59 -4.45
C SER A 144 -4.50 -9.24 -4.49
N ASN A 145 -3.19 -9.30 -4.37
CA ASN A 145 -2.27 -8.19 -4.57
C ASN A 145 -1.63 -8.21 -5.97
N VAL A 146 -2.07 -9.14 -6.82
CA VAL A 146 -1.59 -9.27 -8.19
C VAL A 146 -2.74 -9.74 -9.08
N ILE A 147 -2.79 -9.21 -10.31
CA ILE A 147 -3.60 -9.75 -11.40
C ILE A 147 -2.62 -10.28 -12.44
N LEU A 148 -2.83 -11.53 -12.82
CA LEU A 148 -1.92 -12.25 -13.70
C LEU A 148 -2.66 -12.73 -14.94
N ASN A 149 -2.28 -12.19 -16.09
CA ASN A 149 -2.63 -12.77 -17.36
C ASN A 149 -1.32 -13.26 -18.02
N PRO A 150 -1.20 -14.55 -18.37
CA PRO A 150 0.04 -15.08 -18.96
C PRO A 150 0.49 -14.36 -20.23
N ASP A 151 -0.47 -13.89 -21.03
CA ASP A 151 -0.25 -13.19 -22.30
C ASP A 151 -0.54 -11.68 -22.16
N TYR A 152 -0.13 -11.07 -21.04
CA TYR A 152 -0.39 -9.65 -20.78
C TYR A 152 0.14 -8.74 -21.88
N ASP A 153 -0.60 -7.65 -22.11
CA ASP A 153 -0.24 -6.57 -23.03
C ASP A 153 -0.15 -5.20 -22.35
N THR A 154 -0.49 -5.15 -21.08
CA THR A 154 -0.51 -3.92 -20.27
C THR A 154 -0.05 -4.23 -18.86
N VAL A 155 0.79 -3.36 -18.30
CA VAL A 155 1.28 -3.47 -16.92
C VAL A 155 0.72 -2.32 -16.08
N VAL A 156 0.21 -2.63 -14.89
CA VAL A 156 -0.14 -1.64 -13.86
C VAL A 156 0.71 -1.93 -12.62
N ALA A 157 1.44 -0.95 -12.14
CA ALA A 157 2.36 -1.15 -11.03
C ALA A 157 2.32 -0.01 -10.01
N GLU A 158 2.33 -0.37 -8.74
CA GLU A 158 2.67 0.57 -7.69
C GLU A 158 4.15 0.90 -7.75
N ALA A 159 4.47 2.17 -7.89
CA ALA A 159 5.82 2.72 -8.00
C ALA A 159 6.24 3.27 -6.62
N ASP A 160 6.88 2.41 -5.83
CA ASP A 160 7.27 2.70 -4.45
C ASP A 160 8.54 3.56 -4.43
N GLU A 161 8.46 4.74 -3.79
CA GLU A 161 9.58 5.64 -3.62
C GLU A 161 10.60 5.14 -2.58
N PHE A 162 10.20 4.23 -1.70
CA PHE A 162 11.11 3.64 -0.72
C PHE A 162 12.32 3.01 -1.43
N ASP A 163 13.54 3.29 -0.94
CA ASP A 163 14.81 2.83 -1.54
C ASP A 163 14.94 3.19 -3.04
N ARG A 164 14.22 4.23 -3.51
CA ARG A 164 14.16 4.66 -4.92
C ARG A 164 13.76 3.53 -5.88
N SER A 165 12.99 2.56 -5.41
CA SER A 165 12.57 1.39 -6.20
C SER A 165 11.78 1.77 -7.45
N PHE A 166 11.03 2.87 -7.42
CA PHE A 166 10.26 3.36 -8.57
C PHE A 166 11.14 3.77 -9.78
N LEU A 167 12.44 4.04 -9.57
CA LEU A 167 13.38 4.35 -10.64
C LEU A 167 13.79 3.13 -11.49
N THR A 168 13.24 1.96 -11.23
CA THR A 168 13.39 0.80 -12.12
C THR A 168 12.29 0.69 -13.16
N LEU A 169 11.26 1.55 -13.09
CA LEU A 169 10.11 1.55 -14.00
C LEU A 169 10.26 2.64 -15.07
N PHE A 170 9.82 2.32 -16.30
CA PHE A 170 9.76 3.25 -17.43
C PHE A 170 8.32 3.33 -17.93
N PRO A 171 7.45 4.12 -17.25
CA PRO A 171 6.03 4.14 -17.56
C PRO A 171 5.70 4.86 -18.88
N THR A 172 4.66 4.39 -19.56
CA THR A 172 3.99 5.14 -20.63
C THR A 172 2.99 6.14 -20.08
N LEU A 173 2.49 5.87 -18.86
CA LEU A 173 1.67 6.82 -18.09
C LEU A 173 2.11 6.74 -16.61
N ALA A 174 2.69 7.83 -16.12
CA ALA A 174 3.05 8.00 -14.73
C ALA A 174 1.94 8.78 -14.00
N ILE A 175 1.62 8.37 -12.77
CA ILE A 175 0.73 9.11 -11.88
C ILE A 175 1.52 9.49 -10.63
N ILE A 176 1.45 10.77 -10.23
CA ILE A 176 1.99 11.23 -8.94
C ILE A 176 0.83 11.79 -8.11
N THR A 177 0.52 11.09 -7.02
CA THR A 177 -0.63 11.43 -6.16
C THR A 177 -0.31 12.50 -5.11
N SER A 178 0.89 12.45 -4.52
CA SER A 178 1.36 13.40 -3.51
C SER A 178 2.88 13.33 -3.37
N ILE A 179 3.48 14.40 -2.80
CA ILE A 179 4.91 14.47 -2.43
C ILE A 179 4.96 15.15 -1.04
N ASP A 180 4.76 14.36 -0.01
CA ASP A 180 4.85 14.82 1.37
C ASP A 180 6.20 14.39 1.98
N ALA A 181 6.61 15.03 3.06
CA ALA A 181 7.90 14.76 3.72
C ALA A 181 7.86 13.42 4.48
N ASP A 182 7.83 12.31 3.74
CA ASP A 182 7.92 10.95 4.25
C ASP A 182 9.27 10.32 3.86
N HIS A 183 9.69 9.26 4.54
CA HIS A 183 10.95 8.55 4.28
C HIS A 183 12.20 9.46 4.32
N LEU A 184 12.20 10.49 5.18
CA LEU A 184 13.35 11.40 5.33
C LEU A 184 14.61 10.70 5.87
N ASP A 185 14.47 9.54 6.50
CA ASP A 185 15.56 8.64 6.86
C ASP A 185 16.35 8.14 5.64
N ILE A 186 15.70 8.05 4.48
CA ILE A 186 16.31 7.62 3.20
C ILE A 186 16.74 8.81 2.36
N TYR A 187 15.92 9.85 2.30
CA TYR A 187 16.14 11.01 1.43
C TYR A 187 16.93 12.14 2.09
N GLY A 188 17.00 12.17 3.43
CA GLY A 188 17.64 13.22 4.21
C GLY A 188 16.78 14.48 4.32
N ASP A 189 16.24 14.99 3.22
CA ASP A 189 15.35 16.15 3.20
C ASP A 189 14.31 16.09 2.06
N LYS A 190 13.34 17.02 2.12
CA LYS A 190 12.27 17.13 1.12
C LYS A 190 12.80 17.42 -0.29
N LYS A 191 13.92 18.11 -0.43
CA LYS A 191 14.48 18.48 -1.74
C LYS A 191 14.93 17.23 -2.50
N HIS A 192 15.68 16.35 -1.85
CA HIS A 192 16.13 15.09 -2.46
C HIS A 192 14.96 14.14 -2.78
N LEU A 193 13.88 14.19 -1.97
CA LEU A 193 12.67 13.46 -2.28
C LEU A 193 12.04 13.99 -3.59
N VAL A 194 11.85 15.30 -3.72
CA VAL A 194 11.31 15.93 -4.95
C VAL A 194 12.20 15.64 -6.15
N GLU A 195 13.53 15.72 -6.01
CA GLU A 195 14.48 15.36 -7.08
C GLU A 195 14.30 13.91 -7.54
N SER A 196 14.02 12.99 -6.62
CA SER A 196 13.76 11.59 -6.97
C SER A 196 12.43 11.40 -7.70
N PHE A 197 11.38 12.14 -7.32
CA PHE A 197 10.12 12.17 -8.09
C PHE A 197 10.31 12.81 -9.47
N GLN A 198 11.19 13.82 -9.60
CA GLN A 198 11.54 14.36 -10.91
C GLN A 198 12.22 13.31 -11.79
N LEU A 199 13.19 12.55 -11.25
CA LEU A 199 13.82 11.44 -11.97
C LEU A 199 12.81 10.38 -12.42
N PHE A 200 11.81 10.06 -11.59
CA PHE A 200 10.73 9.15 -11.98
C PHE A 200 9.87 9.73 -13.12
N ALA A 201 9.53 11.02 -13.04
CA ALA A 201 8.81 11.71 -14.11
C ALA A 201 9.60 11.72 -15.42
N ASP A 202 10.92 11.95 -15.36
CA ASP A 202 11.82 11.98 -16.53
C ASP A 202 11.95 10.60 -17.21
N GLN A 203 11.66 9.50 -16.49
CA GLN A 203 11.62 8.14 -17.03
C GLN A 203 10.34 7.80 -17.78
N THR A 204 9.31 8.65 -17.71
CA THR A 204 8.09 8.48 -18.51
C THR A 204 8.42 8.55 -20.01
N ASP A 205 7.82 7.66 -20.80
CA ASP A 205 7.99 7.64 -22.26
C ASP A 205 7.79 9.04 -22.85
N LYS A 206 8.60 9.42 -23.84
CA LYS A 206 8.57 10.75 -24.46
C LYS A 206 7.21 11.12 -25.08
N ASN A 207 6.45 10.10 -25.52
CA ASN A 207 5.09 10.26 -26.04
C ASN A 207 4.03 9.94 -24.97
N GLY A 208 4.45 9.61 -23.77
CA GLY A 208 3.60 9.27 -22.63
C GLY A 208 3.11 10.51 -21.87
N TYR A 209 2.38 10.28 -20.81
CA TYR A 209 1.80 11.34 -19.97
C TYR A 209 2.24 11.21 -18.53
N LEU A 210 2.48 12.36 -17.90
CA LEU A 210 2.53 12.50 -16.44
C LEU A 210 1.22 13.09 -15.95
N LEU A 211 0.43 12.32 -15.22
CA LEU A 211 -0.75 12.79 -14.52
C LEU A 211 -0.39 13.09 -13.06
N ILE A 212 -0.57 14.33 -12.62
CA ILE A 212 -0.09 14.76 -11.31
C ILE A 212 -1.16 15.55 -10.55
N HIS A 213 -1.26 15.30 -9.23
CA HIS A 213 -2.18 16.04 -8.37
C HIS A 213 -1.79 17.53 -8.29
N GLU A 214 -2.77 18.43 -8.40
CA GLU A 214 -2.59 19.90 -8.44
C GLU A 214 -1.67 20.45 -7.33
N LYS A 215 -1.76 19.91 -6.12
CA LYS A 215 -0.98 20.40 -4.96
C LYS A 215 0.53 20.23 -5.10
N VAL A 216 0.97 19.34 -5.97
CA VAL A 216 2.40 19.03 -6.15
C VAL A 216 2.87 19.26 -7.58
N ALA A 217 1.98 19.70 -8.46
CA ALA A 217 2.25 19.90 -9.88
C ALA A 217 3.37 20.91 -10.17
N ASP A 218 3.50 21.96 -9.35
CA ASP A 218 4.54 22.97 -9.51
C ASP A 218 5.94 22.47 -9.13
N GLN A 219 6.03 21.32 -8.41
CA GLN A 219 7.30 20.76 -7.97
C GLN A 219 7.94 19.87 -9.04
N ILE A 220 7.18 19.41 -10.03
CA ILE A 220 7.62 18.44 -11.04
C ILE A 220 7.39 19.00 -12.45
N SER A 221 8.37 18.84 -13.30
CA SER A 221 8.34 19.26 -14.70
C SER A 221 8.23 18.04 -15.62
N HIS A 222 7.37 18.10 -16.65
CA HIS A 222 7.30 17.10 -17.71
C HIS A 222 6.64 17.71 -18.96
N PRO A 223 7.08 17.41 -20.20
CA PRO A 223 6.53 18.01 -21.42
C PRO A 223 5.04 17.71 -21.64
N HIS A 224 4.58 16.52 -21.25
CA HIS A 224 3.18 16.10 -21.35
C HIS A 224 2.57 15.93 -19.94
N LYS A 225 2.73 16.96 -19.12
CA LYS A 225 2.15 17.01 -17.78
C LYS A 225 0.69 17.39 -17.85
N LEU A 226 -0.17 16.62 -17.19
CA LEU A 226 -1.58 16.89 -16.99
C LEU A 226 -1.89 16.88 -15.49
N THR A 227 -2.66 17.87 -15.06
CA THR A 227 -3.02 18.05 -13.66
C THR A 227 -4.41 17.50 -13.37
N TYR A 228 -4.61 16.96 -12.16
CA TYR A 228 -5.95 16.60 -11.66
C TYR A 228 -6.17 17.15 -10.25
N GLY A 229 -7.41 17.49 -9.94
CA GLY A 229 -7.79 18.05 -8.65
C GLY A 229 -9.12 18.80 -8.70
N THR A 230 -9.38 19.58 -7.63
CA THR A 230 -10.60 20.39 -7.52
C THR A 230 -10.42 21.84 -8.01
N GLY A 231 -9.19 22.26 -8.24
CA GLY A 231 -8.84 23.61 -8.67
C GLY A 231 -9.34 23.92 -10.08
N GLU A 232 -9.68 25.19 -10.31
CA GLU A 232 -10.22 25.64 -11.61
C GLU A 232 -9.24 25.48 -12.78
N GLY A 233 -7.94 25.45 -12.49
CA GLY A 233 -6.89 25.31 -13.49
C GLY A 233 -6.47 23.87 -13.81
N CYS A 234 -7.13 22.86 -13.23
CA CYS A 234 -6.79 21.46 -13.50
C CYS A 234 -7.26 21.02 -14.89
N ASP A 235 -6.40 20.25 -15.59
CA ASP A 235 -6.76 19.62 -16.86
C ASP A 235 -7.89 18.60 -16.67
N TYR A 236 -7.82 17.81 -15.58
CA TYR A 236 -8.89 16.93 -15.12
C TYR A 236 -9.48 17.50 -13.83
N ARG A 237 -10.55 18.29 -13.97
CA ARG A 237 -11.18 18.98 -12.84
C ARG A 237 -12.29 18.14 -12.23
N ILE A 238 -12.32 18.11 -10.89
CA ILE A 238 -13.32 17.40 -10.09
C ILE A 238 -14.34 18.41 -9.55
N THR A 239 -15.63 18.18 -9.79
CA THR A 239 -16.76 18.96 -9.24
C THR A 239 -17.87 18.04 -8.76
N ASP A 240 -18.94 18.62 -8.23
CA ASP A 240 -20.19 17.94 -7.83
C ASP A 240 -19.92 16.69 -6.97
N ILE A 241 -18.99 16.84 -6.01
CA ILE A 241 -18.60 15.75 -5.12
C ILE A 241 -19.74 15.47 -4.16
N ASP A 242 -20.23 14.24 -4.17
CA ASP A 242 -21.19 13.70 -3.22
C ASP A 242 -20.54 12.57 -2.43
N LEU A 243 -20.57 12.69 -1.10
CA LEU A 243 -19.98 11.74 -0.17
C LEU A 243 -21.08 11.13 0.68
N ALA A 244 -21.49 9.91 0.35
CA ALA A 244 -22.34 9.10 1.20
C ALA A 244 -21.48 8.24 2.17
N ASP A 245 -22.13 7.54 3.08
CA ASP A 245 -21.45 6.74 4.11
C ASP A 245 -20.60 5.60 3.54
N ASP A 246 -21.03 4.98 2.44
CA ASP A 246 -20.44 3.77 1.87
C ASP A 246 -19.95 3.92 0.43
N HIS A 247 -20.33 5.00 -0.24
CA HIS A 247 -19.94 5.29 -1.62
C HIS A 247 -19.70 6.78 -1.82
N ALA A 248 -19.14 7.14 -2.94
CA ALA A 248 -19.01 8.53 -3.37
C ALA A 248 -19.41 8.68 -4.84
N SER A 249 -19.59 9.90 -5.28
CA SER A 249 -19.66 10.21 -6.70
C SER A 249 -19.15 11.61 -6.97
N PHE A 250 -18.67 11.86 -8.18
CA PHE A 250 -18.17 13.16 -8.60
C PHE A 250 -18.33 13.34 -10.11
N THR A 251 -18.20 14.56 -10.59
CA THR A 251 -18.08 14.89 -12.02
C THR A 251 -16.62 15.15 -12.36
N LEU A 252 -16.07 14.43 -13.35
CA LEU A 252 -14.72 14.61 -13.88
C LEU A 252 -14.82 15.35 -15.22
N HIS A 253 -14.31 16.58 -15.27
CA HIS A 253 -14.21 17.34 -16.50
C HIS A 253 -12.86 17.03 -17.15
N ALA A 254 -12.88 16.63 -18.43
CA ALA A 254 -11.69 16.29 -19.19
C ALA A 254 -11.24 17.45 -20.09
N PRO A 255 -9.96 17.48 -20.54
CA PRO A 255 -9.42 18.57 -21.38
C PRO A 255 -10.12 18.72 -22.74
N ASP A 256 -10.79 17.68 -23.21
CA ASP A 256 -11.58 17.68 -24.45
C ASP A 256 -12.97 18.33 -24.31
N GLY A 257 -13.29 18.87 -23.14
CA GLY A 257 -14.55 19.53 -22.81
C GLY A 257 -15.68 18.58 -22.42
N ARG A 258 -15.45 17.27 -22.39
CA ARG A 258 -16.45 16.31 -21.89
C ARG A 258 -16.45 16.26 -20.37
N SER A 259 -17.62 15.93 -19.84
CA SER A 259 -17.84 15.76 -18.40
C SER A 259 -18.40 14.36 -18.13
N HIS A 260 -17.80 13.67 -17.19
CA HIS A 260 -18.10 12.29 -16.86
C HIS A 260 -18.58 12.19 -15.42
N ARG A 261 -19.81 11.73 -15.18
CA ARG A 261 -20.29 11.42 -13.83
C ARG A 261 -19.73 10.07 -13.41
N VAL A 262 -18.95 10.04 -12.34
CA VAL A 262 -18.25 8.83 -11.85
C VAL A 262 -18.81 8.43 -10.49
N PRO A 263 -19.52 7.30 -10.39
CA PRO A 263 -19.82 6.67 -9.12
C PRO A 263 -18.57 5.91 -8.60
N VAL A 264 -18.34 5.93 -7.29
CA VAL A 264 -17.22 5.25 -6.64
C VAL A 264 -17.75 4.38 -5.51
N GLY A 265 -17.49 3.07 -5.56
CA GLY A 265 -18.02 2.10 -4.58
C GLY A 265 -17.40 2.16 -3.18
N VAL A 266 -16.60 3.20 -2.89
CA VAL A 266 -16.03 3.49 -1.57
C VAL A 266 -16.14 4.99 -1.29
N SER A 267 -16.34 5.36 -0.02
CA SER A 267 -16.50 6.74 0.40
C SER A 267 -15.15 7.41 0.74
N GLY A 268 -15.21 8.72 0.90
CA GLY A 268 -14.11 9.56 1.39
C GLY A 268 -13.42 10.39 0.30
N MET A 269 -13.08 11.64 0.65
CA MET A 269 -12.46 12.59 -0.28
C MET A 269 -11.15 12.07 -0.88
N HIS A 270 -10.33 11.38 -0.09
CA HIS A 270 -9.10 10.76 -0.58
C HIS A 270 -9.37 9.69 -1.66
N ASN A 271 -10.47 8.94 -1.55
CA ASN A 271 -10.88 7.96 -2.56
C ASN A 271 -11.44 8.64 -3.81
N VAL A 272 -12.11 9.78 -3.69
CA VAL A 272 -12.51 10.62 -4.84
C VAL A 272 -11.28 11.08 -5.63
N LEU A 273 -10.23 11.57 -4.95
CA LEU A 273 -8.99 11.99 -5.61
C LEU A 273 -8.26 10.81 -6.27
N ASN A 274 -8.18 9.65 -5.59
CA ASN A 274 -7.59 8.44 -6.16
C ASN A 274 -8.38 7.94 -7.39
N ALA A 275 -9.72 7.95 -7.30
CA ALA A 275 -10.61 7.57 -8.40
C ALA A 275 -10.49 8.53 -9.59
N ALA A 276 -10.38 9.83 -9.33
CA ALA A 276 -10.20 10.82 -10.39
C ALA A 276 -8.89 10.61 -11.15
N ALA A 277 -7.79 10.33 -10.46
CA ALA A 277 -6.52 9.97 -11.09
C ALA A 277 -6.64 8.70 -11.95
N ALA A 278 -7.26 7.65 -11.41
CA ALA A 278 -7.44 6.40 -12.12
C ALA A 278 -8.37 6.53 -13.34
N CYS A 279 -9.47 7.30 -13.22
CA CYS A 279 -10.41 7.56 -14.32
C CYS A 279 -9.78 8.44 -15.40
N ALA A 280 -9.03 9.49 -15.03
CA ALA A 280 -8.30 10.31 -15.98
C ALA A 280 -7.29 9.48 -16.78
N ALA A 281 -6.53 8.60 -16.12
CA ALA A 281 -5.63 7.67 -16.77
C ALA A 281 -6.37 6.70 -17.72
N ALA A 282 -7.52 6.19 -17.32
CA ALA A 282 -8.36 5.31 -18.14
C ALA A 282 -8.89 6.03 -19.41
N LEU A 283 -9.34 7.28 -19.26
CA LEU A 283 -9.77 8.12 -20.39
C LEU A 283 -8.61 8.39 -21.35
N LEU A 284 -7.41 8.72 -20.83
CA LEU A 284 -6.20 8.91 -21.64
C LEU A 284 -5.83 7.65 -22.44
N CYS A 285 -6.05 6.47 -21.85
CA CYS A 285 -5.83 5.19 -22.52
C CYS A 285 -7.00 4.72 -23.39
N GLY A 286 -8.05 5.53 -23.55
CA GLY A 286 -9.18 5.29 -24.44
C GLY A 286 -10.17 4.22 -23.93
N LEU A 287 -10.26 3.99 -22.63
CA LEU A 287 -11.28 3.10 -22.08
C LEU A 287 -12.69 3.71 -22.26
N PRO A 288 -13.71 2.91 -22.55
CA PRO A 288 -15.09 3.38 -22.68
C PRO A 288 -15.62 3.97 -21.36
N GLU A 289 -16.33 5.08 -21.44
CA GLU A 289 -16.93 5.75 -20.28
C GLU A 289 -17.84 4.82 -19.46
N SER A 290 -18.68 4.04 -20.16
CA SER A 290 -19.56 3.09 -19.50
C SER A 290 -18.83 2.04 -18.68
N GLU A 291 -17.66 1.61 -19.15
CA GLU A 291 -16.81 0.67 -18.43
C GLU A 291 -16.18 1.34 -17.19
N ILE A 292 -15.66 2.58 -17.36
CA ILE A 292 -15.11 3.36 -16.24
C ILE A 292 -16.15 3.52 -15.13
N GLN A 293 -17.38 3.91 -15.48
CA GLN A 293 -18.46 4.08 -14.51
C GLN A 293 -18.82 2.76 -13.80
N SER A 294 -18.99 1.69 -14.58
CA SER A 294 -19.34 0.37 -14.05
C SER A 294 -18.29 -0.17 -13.10
N GLN A 295 -17.02 -0.12 -13.49
CA GLN A 295 -15.92 -0.67 -12.69
C GLN A 295 -15.64 0.16 -11.43
N MET A 296 -15.76 1.49 -11.51
CA MET A 296 -15.59 2.34 -10.33
C MET A 296 -16.74 2.19 -9.34
N ALA A 297 -17.99 2.05 -9.80
CA ALA A 297 -19.12 1.74 -8.93
C ALA A 297 -18.94 0.41 -8.19
N ALA A 298 -18.33 -0.58 -8.85
CA ALA A 298 -18.10 -1.91 -8.30
C ALA A 298 -16.83 -2.01 -7.42
N PHE A 299 -16.04 -0.95 -7.31
CA PHE A 299 -14.80 -0.99 -6.55
C PHE A 299 -15.05 -1.12 -5.05
N CYS A 300 -14.51 -2.17 -4.40
CA CYS A 300 -14.75 -2.51 -3.00
C CYS A 300 -13.61 -2.06 -2.04
N GLY A 301 -12.57 -1.41 -2.57
CA GLY A 301 -11.43 -0.95 -1.77
C GLY A 301 -10.28 -1.96 -1.67
N VAL A 302 -9.34 -1.62 -0.82
CA VAL A 302 -8.13 -2.41 -0.52
C VAL A 302 -8.16 -2.80 0.95
N LYS A 303 -7.80 -4.03 1.28
CA LYS A 303 -7.69 -4.47 2.69
C LYS A 303 -6.73 -3.56 3.43
N ARG A 304 -7.08 -3.19 4.65
CA ARG A 304 -6.29 -2.31 5.52
C ARG A 304 -6.06 -0.89 4.97
N ARG A 305 -6.96 -0.36 4.15
CA ARG A 305 -6.98 1.03 3.69
C ARG A 305 -8.38 1.59 3.92
N PHE A 306 -8.62 2.22 5.07
CA PHE A 306 -9.93 2.63 5.56
C PHE A 306 -10.96 1.49 5.40
N ASP A 307 -10.55 0.30 5.86
CA ASP A 307 -11.25 -0.95 5.59
C ASP A 307 -12.35 -1.19 6.61
N TYR A 308 -13.60 -0.93 6.25
CA TYR A 308 -14.75 -1.28 7.09
C TYR A 308 -14.84 -2.79 7.27
N ARG A 309 -14.67 -3.23 8.52
CA ARG A 309 -14.77 -4.63 8.94
C ARG A 309 -16.15 -4.94 9.48
N ILE A 310 -16.70 -4.03 10.30
CA ILE A 310 -18.07 -4.08 10.81
C ILE A 310 -18.68 -2.70 10.59
N LYS A 311 -19.92 -2.68 10.11
CA LYS A 311 -20.71 -1.46 9.96
C LYS A 311 -22.14 -1.73 10.42
N ARG A 312 -22.39 -1.53 11.71
CA ARG A 312 -23.67 -1.64 12.38
C ARG A 312 -23.95 -0.37 13.16
N ASP A 313 -25.19 -0.12 13.52
CA ASP A 313 -25.58 1.08 14.31
C ASP A 313 -24.88 1.13 15.68
N ASP A 314 -24.69 -0.05 16.29
CA ASP A 314 -24.06 -0.21 17.60
C ASP A 314 -22.55 -0.27 17.55
N LEU A 315 -21.95 -0.60 16.40
CA LEU A 315 -20.51 -0.80 16.23
C LEU A 315 -20.05 -0.51 14.81
N ILE A 316 -19.12 0.42 14.69
CA ILE A 316 -18.31 0.64 13.48
C ILE A 316 -16.90 0.11 13.76
N TYR A 317 -16.39 -0.80 12.94
CA TYR A 317 -15.01 -1.26 13.03
C TYR A 317 -14.28 -1.01 11.70
N ILE A 318 -13.18 -0.25 11.77
CA ILE A 318 -12.31 0.10 10.64
C ILE A 318 -10.91 -0.42 10.91
N ASP A 319 -10.25 -1.01 9.90
CA ASP A 319 -8.85 -1.40 9.92
C ASP A 319 -8.04 -0.59 8.92
N ASP A 320 -6.88 -0.06 9.35
CA ASP A 320 -6.02 0.74 8.50
C ASP A 320 -4.53 0.42 8.70
N TYR A 321 -3.77 0.55 7.63
CA TYR A 321 -2.32 0.30 7.62
C TYR A 321 -1.50 1.49 8.13
N ALA A 322 -2.12 2.61 8.46
CA ALA A 322 -1.47 3.81 8.93
C ALA A 322 -0.47 3.50 10.06
N HIS A 323 0.75 3.98 9.92
CA HIS A 323 1.85 3.68 10.84
C HIS A 323 2.87 4.82 10.97
N HIS A 324 2.61 5.95 10.30
CA HIS A 324 3.30 7.22 10.48
C HIS A 324 2.38 8.23 11.19
N PRO A 325 2.88 9.18 12.00
CA PRO A 325 2.03 10.13 12.72
C PRO A 325 1.04 10.88 11.83
N GLU A 326 1.46 11.35 10.65
CA GLU A 326 0.59 12.08 9.74
C GLU A 326 -0.53 11.20 9.15
N GLU A 327 -0.23 9.94 8.83
CA GLU A 327 -1.25 8.97 8.38
C GLU A 327 -2.27 8.71 9.48
N ILE A 328 -1.79 8.50 10.72
CA ILE A 328 -2.66 8.27 11.88
C ILE A 328 -3.49 9.52 12.17
N ARG A 329 -2.91 10.72 12.08
CA ARG A 329 -3.65 11.98 12.20
C ARG A 329 -4.78 12.06 11.18
N ALA A 330 -4.47 11.77 9.94
CA ALA A 330 -5.43 11.84 8.84
C ALA A 330 -6.63 10.90 9.07
N ILE A 331 -6.36 9.62 9.42
CA ILE A 331 -7.43 8.66 9.64
C ILE A 331 -8.24 8.95 10.91
N LEU A 332 -7.59 9.29 12.02
CA LEU A 332 -8.30 9.64 13.26
C LEU A 332 -9.21 10.84 13.07
N THR A 333 -8.71 11.88 12.39
CA THR A 333 -9.49 13.09 12.09
C THR A 333 -10.68 12.77 11.18
N ALA A 334 -10.47 11.94 10.15
CA ALA A 334 -11.53 11.51 9.24
C ALA A 334 -12.61 10.71 9.97
N VAL A 335 -12.22 9.74 10.79
CA VAL A 335 -13.16 8.90 11.57
C VAL A 335 -13.93 9.75 12.60
N LYS A 336 -13.24 10.64 13.32
CA LYS A 336 -13.90 11.57 14.27
C LYS A 336 -14.91 12.50 13.58
N LYS A 337 -14.60 12.94 12.35
CA LYS A 337 -15.53 13.79 11.58
C LYS A 337 -16.76 13.00 11.11
N LEU A 338 -16.57 11.76 10.66
CA LEU A 338 -17.65 10.90 10.18
C LEU A 338 -18.58 10.42 11.30
N TYR A 339 -18.04 10.22 12.49
CA TYR A 339 -18.74 9.67 13.65
C TYR A 339 -18.60 10.59 14.86
N ALA A 340 -18.91 11.89 14.67
CA ALA A 340 -18.69 12.94 15.68
C ALA A 340 -19.42 12.67 17.00
N ASP A 341 -20.57 12.02 16.97
CA ASP A 341 -21.43 11.73 18.12
C ASP A 341 -21.06 10.38 18.81
N LYS A 342 -20.05 9.67 18.31
CA LYS A 342 -19.65 8.35 18.82
C LYS A 342 -18.27 8.39 19.45
N GLU A 343 -18.08 7.59 20.50
CA GLU A 343 -16.77 7.40 21.13
C GLU A 343 -15.82 6.60 20.23
N LEU A 344 -14.65 7.18 19.93
CA LEU A 344 -13.61 6.53 19.14
C LEU A 344 -12.61 5.80 20.03
N THR A 345 -12.54 4.50 19.91
CA THR A 345 -11.50 3.64 20.48
C THR A 345 -10.48 3.29 19.40
N VAL A 346 -9.21 3.58 19.66
CA VAL A 346 -8.10 3.22 18.77
C VAL A 346 -7.25 2.12 19.37
N ILE A 347 -6.90 1.10 18.57
CA ILE A 347 -5.87 0.11 18.89
C ILE A 347 -4.68 0.41 17.98
N PHE A 348 -3.54 0.75 18.56
CA PHE A 348 -2.33 1.05 17.82
C PHE A 348 -1.20 0.10 18.16
N GLN A 349 -0.55 -0.45 17.12
CA GLN A 349 0.69 -1.19 17.26
C GLN A 349 1.85 -0.35 16.70
N PRO A 350 2.75 0.18 17.53
CA PRO A 350 3.95 0.85 17.03
C PRO A 350 4.80 -0.13 16.21
N HIS A 351 5.35 0.36 15.11
CA HIS A 351 6.17 -0.43 14.18
C HIS A 351 7.59 0.13 14.14
N LEU A 352 8.58 -0.70 14.48
CA LEU A 352 9.99 -0.40 14.64
C LEU A 352 10.33 0.42 15.89
N TYR A 353 11.40 0.03 16.56
CA TYR A 353 11.92 0.78 17.71
C TYR A 353 12.49 2.14 17.31
N THR A 354 13.19 2.20 16.17
CA THR A 354 13.76 3.46 15.66
C THR A 354 12.65 4.47 15.37
N ARG A 355 11.60 4.08 14.63
CA ARG A 355 10.46 4.95 14.33
C ARG A 355 9.73 5.39 15.59
N THR A 356 9.54 4.48 16.55
CA THR A 356 8.89 4.81 17.82
C THR A 356 9.71 5.83 18.61
N ARG A 357 11.03 5.70 18.62
CA ARG A 357 11.96 6.67 19.25
C ARG A 357 11.87 8.04 18.56
N ASP A 358 11.97 8.06 17.24
CA ASP A 358 12.13 9.29 16.46
C ASP A 358 10.84 10.11 16.39
N PHE A 359 9.69 9.44 16.43
CA PHE A 359 8.36 10.05 16.33
C PHE A 359 7.48 9.89 17.58
N GLY A 360 8.03 9.46 18.71
CA GLY A 360 7.25 9.22 19.94
C GLY A 360 6.35 10.39 20.35
N PRO A 361 6.85 11.64 20.46
CA PRO A 361 6.03 12.79 20.80
C PRO A 361 4.89 13.04 19.78
N GLN A 362 5.16 12.88 18.49
CA GLN A 362 4.16 13.05 17.43
C GLN A 362 3.10 11.93 17.48
N PHE A 363 3.51 10.67 17.72
CA PHE A 363 2.56 9.58 17.96
C PHE A 363 1.67 9.86 19.16
N ALA A 364 2.24 10.32 20.27
CA ALA A 364 1.47 10.63 21.46
C ALA A 364 0.44 11.75 21.21
N GLU A 365 0.84 12.81 20.50
CA GLU A 365 -0.04 13.91 20.12
C GLU A 365 -1.22 13.40 19.26
N VAL A 366 -0.96 12.66 18.20
CA VAL A 366 -2.01 12.23 17.28
C VAL A 366 -2.93 11.18 17.91
N LEU A 367 -2.41 10.25 18.71
CA LEU A 367 -3.22 9.26 19.42
C LEU A 367 -4.12 9.89 20.48
N SER A 368 -3.75 11.06 21.00
CA SER A 368 -4.58 11.84 21.94
C SER A 368 -5.86 12.39 21.33
N ILE A 369 -6.06 12.29 20.01
CA ILE A 369 -7.32 12.63 19.33
C ILE A 369 -8.43 11.63 19.69
N ALA A 370 -8.07 10.36 19.99
CA ALA A 370 -9.03 9.33 20.32
C ALA A 370 -9.58 9.47 21.75
N ASP A 371 -10.80 8.98 21.98
CA ASP A 371 -11.43 8.98 23.31
C ASP A 371 -10.92 7.83 24.19
N ARG A 372 -10.43 6.75 23.56
CA ARG A 372 -9.78 5.63 24.24
C ARG A 372 -8.63 5.10 23.37
N VAL A 373 -7.50 4.83 24.00
CA VAL A 373 -6.30 4.30 23.35
C VAL A 373 -5.90 2.96 23.95
N ILE A 374 -5.83 1.93 23.11
CA ILE A 374 -5.26 0.63 23.42
C ILE A 374 -3.94 0.52 22.68
N LEU A 375 -2.84 0.46 23.42
CA LEU A 375 -1.51 0.32 22.85
C LEU A 375 -1.08 -1.14 22.92
N LEU A 376 -0.46 -1.63 21.87
CA LEU A 376 0.15 -2.96 21.82
C LEU A 376 1.67 -2.84 21.94
N ASP A 377 2.34 -3.96 22.18
CA ASP A 377 3.79 -4.01 22.14
C ASP A 377 4.33 -3.60 20.77
N ILE A 378 5.51 -2.95 20.76
CA ILE A 378 6.19 -2.56 19.53
C ILE A 378 6.43 -3.80 18.68
N TYR A 379 6.02 -3.76 17.42
CA TYR A 379 6.40 -4.76 16.43
C TYR A 379 7.81 -4.48 15.92
N PRO A 380 8.79 -5.33 16.26
CA PRO A 380 10.19 -5.04 15.99
C PRO A 380 10.58 -5.20 14.52
N ALA A 381 9.79 -5.96 13.76
CA ALA A 381 10.16 -6.45 12.42
C ALA A 381 11.60 -7.06 12.46
N ARG A 382 12.60 -6.32 11.96
CA ARG A 382 14.01 -6.74 11.92
C ARG A 382 14.91 -6.05 12.94
N GLU A 383 14.36 -5.14 13.75
CA GLU A 383 15.15 -4.37 14.70
C GLU A 383 15.31 -5.09 16.03
N LYS A 384 16.44 -4.81 16.69
CA LYS A 384 16.63 -5.19 18.08
C LYS A 384 16.02 -4.13 19.00
N PRO A 385 15.56 -4.51 20.20
CA PRO A 385 15.07 -3.55 21.19
C PRO A 385 16.08 -2.44 21.49
N ILE A 386 15.59 -1.21 21.58
CA ILE A 386 16.38 -0.04 21.98
C ILE A 386 16.09 0.26 23.45
N ALA A 387 17.12 0.39 24.27
CA ALA A 387 16.99 0.67 25.69
C ALA A 387 16.16 1.93 25.95
N GLY A 388 15.15 1.84 26.80
CA GLY A 388 14.25 2.95 27.14
C GLY A 388 13.11 3.20 26.13
N ILE A 389 13.12 2.57 24.95
CA ILE A 389 12.05 2.72 23.96
C ILE A 389 11.11 1.52 24.08
N THR A 390 9.94 1.76 24.66
CA THR A 390 8.91 0.75 24.91
C THR A 390 7.52 1.32 24.58
N SER A 391 6.53 0.45 24.42
CA SER A 391 5.14 0.91 24.28
C SER A 391 4.65 1.62 25.56
N GLN A 392 5.16 1.25 26.74
CA GLN A 392 4.84 1.97 27.98
C GLN A 392 5.39 3.40 27.95
N TRP A 393 6.63 3.60 27.49
CA TRP A 393 7.23 4.92 27.32
C TRP A 393 6.36 5.82 26.37
N LEU A 394 5.84 5.26 25.29
CA LEU A 394 4.93 5.98 24.40
C LEU A 394 3.57 6.24 25.08
N LEU A 395 3.00 5.24 25.79
CA LEU A 395 1.72 5.38 26.47
C LEU A 395 1.74 6.51 27.50
N ASP A 396 2.85 6.66 28.22
CA ASP A 396 2.98 7.68 29.28
C ASP A 396 2.86 9.10 28.71
N MET A 397 3.26 9.33 27.45
CA MET A 397 3.15 10.62 26.77
C MET A 397 1.77 10.93 26.18
N ILE A 398 0.91 9.92 25.98
CA ILE A 398 -0.42 10.14 25.38
C ILE A 398 -1.33 10.86 26.37
N ALA A 399 -1.94 11.97 25.95
CA ALA A 399 -2.88 12.77 26.74
C ALA A 399 -4.34 12.27 26.57
N CYS A 400 -4.58 11.02 26.94
CA CYS A 400 -5.90 10.39 26.93
C CYS A 400 -6.14 9.74 28.30
N ASP A 401 -7.27 10.06 28.94
CA ASP A 401 -7.59 9.51 30.28
C ASP A 401 -7.87 8.00 30.24
N ARG A 402 -8.42 7.51 29.13
CA ARG A 402 -8.76 6.10 28.92
C ARG A 402 -7.73 5.43 28.01
N LYS A 403 -6.55 5.15 28.56
CA LYS A 403 -5.44 4.51 27.84
C LYS A 403 -4.94 3.29 28.57
N VAL A 404 -4.55 2.27 27.82
CA VAL A 404 -4.02 1.00 28.37
C VAL A 404 -3.01 0.37 27.41
N LEU A 405 -1.99 -0.29 27.98
CA LEU A 405 -1.09 -1.19 27.26
C LEU A 405 -1.48 -2.63 27.60
N ILE A 406 -1.83 -3.41 26.58
CA ILE A 406 -2.20 -4.82 26.76
C ILE A 406 -1.57 -5.69 25.66
N PRO A 407 -1.29 -6.96 25.97
CA PRO A 407 -0.83 -7.91 24.96
C PRO A 407 -1.96 -8.22 23.96
N LYS A 408 -1.58 -8.57 22.72
CA LYS A 408 -2.54 -8.91 21.66
C LYS A 408 -3.56 -9.99 22.08
N THR A 409 -3.13 -10.95 22.89
CA THR A 409 -3.98 -12.04 23.38
C THR A 409 -5.15 -11.60 24.25
N GLU A 410 -5.07 -10.42 24.86
CA GLU A 410 -6.09 -9.89 25.77
C GLU A 410 -7.06 -8.91 25.09
N VAL A 411 -6.77 -8.48 23.84
CA VAL A 411 -7.53 -7.42 23.14
C VAL A 411 -9.02 -7.77 23.03
N VAL A 412 -9.35 -8.98 22.57
CA VAL A 412 -10.75 -9.38 22.36
C VAL A 412 -11.51 -9.40 23.69
N ALA A 413 -10.92 -9.99 24.74
CA ALA A 413 -11.53 -10.01 26.08
C ALA A 413 -11.71 -8.59 26.64
N TYR A 414 -10.73 -7.72 26.44
CA TYR A 414 -10.83 -6.31 26.84
C TYR A 414 -11.99 -5.60 26.13
N LEU A 415 -12.14 -5.77 24.81
CA LEU A 415 -13.20 -5.16 24.01
C LEU A 415 -14.60 -5.69 24.41
N GLN A 416 -14.71 -6.94 24.79
CA GLN A 416 -15.99 -7.52 25.28
C GLN A 416 -16.47 -6.83 26.57
N HIS A 417 -15.55 -6.43 27.45
CA HIS A 417 -15.87 -5.71 28.70
C HIS A 417 -16.00 -4.18 28.47
N HIS A 418 -15.34 -3.65 27.44
CA HIS A 418 -15.29 -2.22 27.12
C HIS A 418 -15.74 -1.98 25.69
N ARG A 419 -17.00 -2.31 25.39
CA ARG A 419 -17.56 -2.25 24.01
C ARG A 419 -17.37 -0.88 23.38
N PRO A 420 -16.66 -0.78 22.26
CA PRO A 420 -16.51 0.47 21.52
C PRO A 420 -17.76 0.78 20.69
N GLN A 421 -18.02 2.06 20.44
CA GLN A 421 -18.98 2.48 19.42
C GLN A 421 -18.32 2.60 18.05
N VAL A 422 -17.12 3.18 18.01
CA VAL A 422 -16.24 3.18 16.84
C VAL A 422 -14.91 2.58 17.26
N LEU A 423 -14.49 1.53 16.58
CA LEU A 423 -13.21 0.88 16.75
C LEU A 423 -12.34 1.10 15.53
N LEU A 424 -11.09 1.49 15.75
CA LEU A 424 -10.10 1.64 14.71
C LEU A 424 -8.84 0.86 15.09
N THR A 425 -8.41 -0.10 14.24
CA THR A 425 -7.10 -0.72 14.35
C THR A 425 -6.13 -0.07 13.38
N VAL A 426 -4.94 0.35 13.86
CA VAL A 426 -3.92 1.00 13.05
C VAL A 426 -2.52 0.44 13.31
N GLY A 427 -1.74 0.25 12.24
CA GLY A 427 -0.36 -0.21 12.33
C GLY A 427 0.08 -1.09 11.17
N ALA A 428 1.36 -1.08 10.84
CA ALA A 428 1.96 -1.89 9.76
C ALA A 428 2.47 -3.26 10.22
N GLY A 429 2.43 -3.53 11.54
CA GLY A 429 2.87 -4.80 12.14
C GLY A 429 1.84 -5.92 12.02
N ASP A 430 2.00 -6.92 12.87
CA ASP A 430 1.12 -8.10 12.91
C ASP A 430 -0.20 -7.87 13.68
N ILE A 431 -0.59 -6.61 13.87
CA ILE A 431 -1.92 -6.20 14.37
C ILE A 431 -3.05 -6.72 13.45
N ASP A 432 -2.77 -6.92 12.17
CA ASP A 432 -3.71 -7.51 11.22
C ASP A 432 -4.25 -8.88 11.63
N ARG A 433 -3.47 -9.62 12.42
CA ARG A 433 -3.90 -10.91 13.01
C ARG A 433 -5.03 -10.78 14.01
N LEU A 434 -5.27 -9.59 14.55
CA LEU A 434 -6.39 -9.30 15.47
C LEU A 434 -7.70 -9.02 14.74
N VAL A 435 -7.66 -8.65 13.45
CA VAL A 435 -8.86 -8.22 12.72
C VAL A 435 -9.95 -9.27 12.77
N LYS A 436 -9.65 -10.49 12.35
CA LYS A 436 -10.63 -11.58 12.35
C LYS A 436 -11.07 -12.00 13.77
N PRO A 437 -10.19 -12.21 14.77
CA PRO A 437 -10.60 -12.46 16.15
C PRO A 437 -11.49 -11.36 16.75
N ILE A 438 -11.26 -10.10 16.43
CA ILE A 438 -12.10 -8.98 16.86
C ILE A 438 -13.48 -9.08 16.17
N GLU A 439 -13.55 -9.28 14.85
CA GLU A 439 -14.82 -9.43 14.12
C GLU A 439 -15.70 -10.56 14.66
N GLU A 440 -15.10 -11.66 15.06
CA GLU A 440 -15.79 -12.85 15.57
C GLU A 440 -16.14 -12.74 17.07
N GLY A 441 -15.45 -11.85 17.80
CA GLY A 441 -15.51 -11.79 19.27
C GLY A 441 -16.37 -10.66 19.87
N ILE A 442 -16.79 -9.62 19.06
CA ILE A 442 -17.48 -8.43 19.57
C ILE A 442 -18.82 -8.13 18.90
#